data_c19d5198c26674acb0956e1a369e4974
#
_entry.id   c19d5198c26674acb0956e1a369e4974
#
_cell.length_a   1.000
_cell.length_b   1.000
_cell.length_c   1.000
_cell.angle_alpha   90.00
_cell.angle_beta   90.00
_cell.angle_gamma   90.00
#
_symmetry.space_group_name_H-M   'P 1'
#
loop_
_entity.id
_entity.type
_entity.pdbx_description
1 polymer ?
#
loop_
_entity_poly.entity_id
_entity_poly.type
_entity_poly.pdbx_seq_one_letter_code
_entity_poly.pdbx_strand_id
1 'polypeptide(L)'
;KEQAEKSGLSVMLEDKQKETTPGEVLSATDQGITITAVQTIADSYGAQIIFRIDGFDLPEDRIPDIFWDSVTIDGDLHFASSFSGGFYDGLTRDKDGHLVYASNGQPVARRDDEFQSIISQWVAEDGSMEYEFRFNFLDPGESYFGKEFAVHFTGLGVQSEKKAEMGEQLVSGSWDLHWTLTGADNSESSVTITPNAEIGDSGLTLLEAEIGQKTIRAVYQSDHDWDGWKQLEPLNPALEKVCMKDGSTIFVVPTEENYKRWEEERICVVTYTIYDGILDLSKLESLAYYKGWENDADGNPTIELFDYIPIS
;
A
#
# COMPACT_ATOMS: atom_id res chain seq x y z
N LYS A 1 -24.69 22.36 3.66
CA LYS A 1 -23.40 22.43 4.36
C LYS A 1 -22.74 21.09 4.06
N GLU A 2 -21.99 21.03 2.96
CA GLU A 2 -21.15 19.93 2.60
C GLU A 2 -20.06 19.80 3.64
N GLN A 3 -19.96 18.63 4.25
CA GLN A 3 -18.80 18.27 5.04
C GLN A 3 -17.64 18.18 4.05
N ALA A 4 -16.57 18.89 4.34
CA ALA A 4 -15.33 18.72 3.63
C ALA A 4 -14.91 17.27 3.70
N GLU A 5 -14.68 16.67 2.55
CA GLU A 5 -14.17 15.31 2.46
C GLU A 5 -12.72 15.35 2.94
N LYS A 6 -12.49 14.81 4.13
CA LYS A 6 -11.14 14.45 4.58
C LYS A 6 -10.54 13.47 3.59
N SER A 7 -9.22 13.44 3.46
CA SER A 7 -8.56 12.42 2.65
C SER A 7 -9.08 11.04 3.06
N GLY A 8 -9.39 10.17 2.12
CA GLY A 8 -10.07 8.90 2.42
C GLY A 8 -9.27 7.96 3.33
N LEU A 9 -7.99 8.22 3.51
CA LEU A 9 -7.12 7.53 4.45
C LEU A 9 -7.41 7.93 5.91
N SER A 10 -7.66 9.21 6.20
CA SER A 10 -7.93 9.69 7.56
C SER A 10 -9.36 9.42 8.04
N VAL A 11 -10.34 9.27 7.13
CA VAL A 11 -11.74 9.02 7.48
C VAL A 11 -11.98 7.66 8.14
N MET A 12 -11.17 6.65 7.84
CA MET A 12 -11.31 5.32 8.44
C MET A 12 -10.81 5.22 9.90
N LEU A 13 -10.20 6.27 10.43
CA LEU A 13 -9.45 6.22 11.69
C LEU A 13 -9.97 7.13 12.81
N GLU A 14 -11.01 7.92 12.60
CA GLU A 14 -11.50 8.86 13.62
C GLU A 14 -11.98 8.18 14.93
N ASP A 15 -12.17 6.86 14.94
CA ASP A 15 -12.73 6.15 16.11
C ASP A 15 -11.73 5.28 16.91
N LYS A 16 -10.44 5.20 16.49
CA LYS A 16 -9.47 4.38 17.23
C LYS A 16 -8.16 5.14 17.41
N GLN A 17 -8.12 6.07 18.36
CA GLN A 17 -6.83 6.47 18.94
C GLN A 17 -6.22 5.21 19.57
N LYS A 18 -5.09 4.76 19.02
CA LYS A 18 -4.29 3.69 19.63
C LYS A 18 -3.96 4.12 21.06
N GLU A 19 -4.31 3.31 22.07
CA GLU A 19 -3.78 3.49 23.40
C GLU A 19 -2.25 3.31 23.31
N THR A 20 -1.49 4.36 23.57
CA THR A 20 -0.01 4.31 23.51
C THR A 20 0.51 3.42 24.62
N THR A 21 1.36 2.48 24.27
CA THR A 21 2.12 1.68 25.23
C THR A 21 3.16 2.57 25.92
N PRO A 22 3.41 2.41 27.22
CA PRO A 22 4.44 3.18 27.90
C PRO A 22 5.81 3.05 27.21
N GLY A 23 6.38 4.18 26.78
CA GLY A 23 7.64 4.24 26.06
C GLY A 23 7.49 4.50 24.54
N GLU A 24 6.29 4.43 23.97
CA GLU A 24 6.06 4.77 22.58
C GLU A 24 5.97 6.30 22.37
N VAL A 25 6.58 6.78 21.29
CA VAL A 25 6.52 8.18 20.84
C VAL A 25 5.95 8.24 19.45
N LEU A 26 4.65 8.51 19.35
CA LEU A 26 3.92 8.61 18.09
C LEU A 26 3.84 10.02 17.53
N SER A 27 4.25 11.03 18.29
CA SER A 27 4.20 12.44 17.89
C SER A 27 5.39 13.20 18.45
N ALA A 28 5.98 14.03 17.61
CA ALA A 28 7.09 14.91 17.99
C ALA A 28 6.86 16.31 17.40
N THR A 29 7.28 17.34 18.15
CA THR A 29 7.16 18.75 17.73
C THR A 29 8.51 19.43 17.81
N ASP A 30 8.95 20.02 16.71
CA ASP A 30 10.12 20.90 16.64
C ASP A 30 9.87 22.00 15.60
N GLN A 31 10.52 23.17 15.76
CA GLN A 31 10.37 24.33 14.87
C GLN A 31 8.91 24.79 14.63
N GLY A 32 7.98 24.48 15.54
CA GLY A 32 6.56 24.77 15.37
C GLY A 32 5.81 23.80 14.47
N ILE A 33 6.49 22.75 14.00
CA ILE A 33 5.93 21.68 13.17
C ILE A 33 5.76 20.43 14.01
N THR A 34 4.59 19.79 13.88
CA THR A 34 4.28 18.52 14.55
C THR A 34 4.16 17.41 13.52
N ILE A 35 4.91 16.33 13.72
CA ILE A 35 4.79 15.09 12.94
C ILE A 35 4.19 14.03 13.84
N THR A 36 3.08 13.44 13.41
CA THR A 36 2.35 12.41 14.18
C THR A 36 2.11 11.17 13.32
N ALA A 37 2.49 10.00 13.80
CA ALA A 37 2.10 8.73 13.19
C ALA A 37 0.63 8.46 13.52
N VAL A 38 -0.27 8.75 12.56
CA VAL A 38 -1.73 8.67 12.76
C VAL A 38 -2.28 7.29 12.41
N GLN A 39 -1.57 6.54 11.56
CA GLN A 39 -1.87 5.16 11.26
C GLN A 39 -0.59 4.34 11.21
N THR A 40 -0.58 3.21 11.89
CA THR A 40 0.53 2.26 11.88
C THR A 40 -0.06 0.86 11.82
N ILE A 41 0.08 0.19 10.68
CA ILE A 41 -0.48 -1.13 10.48
C ILE A 41 0.59 -2.02 9.91
N ALA A 42 0.80 -3.15 10.55
CA ALA A 42 1.69 -4.19 10.08
C ALA A 42 0.99 -5.55 10.10
N ASP A 43 1.38 -6.38 9.18
CA ASP A 43 1.12 -7.81 9.16
C ASP A 43 2.41 -8.60 8.94
N SER A 44 2.32 -9.87 8.59
CA SER A 44 3.50 -10.73 8.45
C SER A 44 4.46 -10.28 7.34
N TYR A 45 3.97 -9.63 6.29
CA TYR A 45 4.77 -9.38 5.07
C TYR A 45 4.91 -7.91 4.72
N GLY A 46 4.23 -7.02 5.43
CA GLY A 46 4.32 -5.61 5.12
C GLY A 46 3.85 -4.72 6.25
N ALA A 47 4.16 -3.44 6.10
CA ALA A 47 3.63 -2.40 6.96
C ALA A 47 3.34 -1.12 6.18
N GLN A 48 2.36 -0.40 6.66
CA GLN A 48 1.97 0.93 6.21
C GLN A 48 1.92 1.87 7.40
N ILE A 49 2.58 3.00 7.27
CA ILE A 49 2.61 4.05 8.28
C ILE A 49 2.19 5.34 7.61
N ILE A 50 1.22 6.04 8.18
CA ILE A 50 0.81 7.36 7.74
C ILE A 50 1.20 8.37 8.81
N PHE A 51 1.94 9.38 8.39
CA PHE A 51 2.33 10.53 9.20
C PHE A 51 1.46 11.72 8.80
N ARG A 52 0.88 12.36 9.79
CA ARG A 52 0.27 13.68 9.64
C ARG A 52 1.30 14.74 10.04
N ILE A 53 1.40 15.77 9.23
CA ILE A 53 2.32 16.89 9.40
C ILE A 53 1.50 18.15 9.54
N ASP A 54 1.60 18.81 10.69
CA ASP A 54 0.94 20.06 11.02
C ASP A 54 1.96 21.19 11.18
N GLY A 55 1.62 22.41 10.71
CA GLY A 55 2.41 23.61 10.93
C GLY A 55 3.54 23.86 9.92
N PHE A 56 3.64 23.07 8.84
CA PHE A 56 4.56 23.37 7.74
C PHE A 56 3.85 24.18 6.65
N ASP A 57 4.36 25.38 6.37
CA ASP A 57 3.86 26.23 5.29
C ASP A 57 4.47 25.81 3.95
N LEU A 58 3.74 24.99 3.20
CA LEU A 58 4.18 24.59 1.86
C LEU A 58 4.12 25.79 0.90
N PRO A 59 5.22 26.15 0.21
CA PRO A 59 5.19 27.19 -0.81
C PRO A 59 4.22 26.84 -1.97
N GLU A 60 3.57 27.85 -2.51
CA GLU A 60 2.61 27.70 -3.61
C GLU A 60 3.26 27.00 -4.81
N ASP A 61 2.51 26.13 -5.47
CA ASP A 61 2.94 25.34 -6.64
C ASP A 61 4.18 24.45 -6.43
N ARG A 62 4.52 24.11 -5.18
CA ARG A 62 5.64 23.21 -4.90
C ARG A 62 5.13 21.86 -4.38
N ILE A 63 5.88 20.81 -4.73
CA ILE A 63 5.66 19.45 -4.23
C ILE A 63 6.41 19.29 -2.92
N PRO A 64 5.76 18.86 -1.82
CA PRO A 64 6.44 18.69 -0.54
C PRO A 64 7.47 17.56 -0.59
N ASP A 65 8.48 17.70 0.26
CA ASP A 65 9.50 16.69 0.51
C ASP A 65 9.81 16.61 2.00
N ILE A 66 10.19 15.42 2.47
CA ILE A 66 10.57 15.18 3.86
C ILE A 66 11.93 14.50 3.92
N PHE A 67 12.76 14.94 4.85
CA PHE A 67 14.12 14.46 5.00
C PHE A 67 14.22 13.65 6.29
N TRP A 68 14.86 12.52 6.20
CA TRP A 68 15.16 11.65 7.32
C TRP A 68 16.56 11.06 7.16
N ASP A 69 17.22 10.76 8.27
CA ASP A 69 18.56 10.16 8.28
C ASP A 69 18.56 8.72 8.78
N SER A 70 17.50 8.31 9.50
CA SER A 70 17.34 6.94 9.94
C SER A 70 15.90 6.48 9.93
N VAL A 71 15.69 5.26 9.43
CA VAL A 71 14.48 4.45 9.57
C VAL A 71 14.92 3.06 9.93
N THR A 72 14.43 2.51 11.03
CA THR A 72 14.84 1.18 11.53
C THR A 72 13.67 0.34 11.99
N ILE A 73 13.84 -0.97 11.90
CA ILE A 73 13.01 -1.96 12.60
C ILE A 73 13.91 -2.82 13.46
N ASP A 74 13.65 -2.86 14.77
CA ASP A 74 14.51 -3.49 15.79
C ASP A 74 15.98 -3.02 15.69
N GLY A 75 16.18 -1.75 15.27
CA GLY A 75 17.50 -1.15 15.08
C GLY A 75 18.21 -1.55 13.76
N ASP A 76 17.60 -2.37 12.92
CA ASP A 76 18.14 -2.71 11.59
C ASP A 76 17.70 -1.67 10.54
N LEU A 77 18.67 -1.22 9.72
CA LEU A 77 18.45 -0.33 8.57
C LEU A 77 18.07 -1.09 7.28
N HIS A 78 18.33 -2.40 7.24
CA HIS A 78 18.06 -3.26 6.07
C HIS A 78 16.84 -4.16 6.29
N PHE A 79 15.81 -3.60 6.83
CA PHE A 79 14.64 -4.31 7.32
C PHE A 79 13.64 -4.71 6.22
N ALA A 80 13.76 -4.19 5.01
CA ALA A 80 12.78 -4.41 3.96
C ALA A 80 13.42 -4.81 2.63
N SER A 81 12.70 -5.60 1.85
CA SER A 81 13.03 -5.90 0.47
C SER A 81 12.60 -4.77 -0.46
N SER A 82 11.45 -4.16 -0.17
CA SER A 82 11.02 -2.94 -0.82
C SER A 82 10.59 -1.90 0.21
N PHE A 83 10.88 -0.64 -0.11
CA PHE A 83 10.53 0.51 0.70
C PHE A 83 10.10 1.65 -0.22
N SER A 84 8.99 2.26 0.09
CA SER A 84 8.53 3.47 -0.59
C SER A 84 8.00 4.48 0.40
N GLY A 85 8.16 5.75 0.07
CA GLY A 85 7.59 6.86 0.83
C GLY A 85 7.12 7.96 -0.11
N GLY A 86 6.08 8.67 0.27
CA GLY A 86 5.55 9.76 -0.52
C GLY A 86 4.47 10.54 0.19
N PHE A 87 4.37 11.82 -0.14
CA PHE A 87 3.25 12.64 0.26
C PHE A 87 2.00 12.20 -0.50
N TYR A 88 0.89 12.24 0.20
CA TYR A 88 -0.41 11.99 -0.37
C TYR A 88 -0.79 13.12 -1.30
N ASP A 89 -0.96 12.82 -2.56
CA ASP A 89 -1.38 13.77 -3.59
C ASP A 89 -2.91 13.73 -3.82
N GLY A 90 -3.45 14.67 -4.57
CA GLY A 90 -4.87 14.79 -4.85
C GLY A 90 -5.42 13.68 -5.75
N LEU A 91 -5.31 12.41 -5.35
CA LEU A 91 -5.80 11.28 -6.13
C LEU A 91 -7.34 11.23 -6.20
N THR A 92 -7.85 10.68 -7.29
CA THR A 92 -9.29 10.51 -7.49
C THR A 92 -9.84 9.48 -6.52
N ARG A 93 -10.96 9.83 -5.87
CA ARG A 93 -11.72 8.93 -5.00
C ARG A 93 -13.12 8.73 -5.53
N ASP A 94 -13.69 7.59 -5.25
CA ASP A 94 -15.09 7.32 -5.55
C ASP A 94 -16.02 7.99 -4.52
N LYS A 95 -17.33 7.76 -4.69
CA LYS A 95 -18.37 8.31 -3.81
C LYS A 95 -18.28 7.86 -2.34
N ASP A 96 -17.58 6.77 -2.08
CA ASP A 96 -17.41 6.17 -0.76
C ASP A 96 -16.03 6.52 -0.16
N GLY A 97 -15.26 7.40 -0.85
CA GLY A 97 -13.95 7.89 -0.42
C GLY A 97 -12.77 6.98 -0.82
N HIS A 98 -13.01 5.89 -1.54
CA HIS A 98 -11.96 4.96 -1.96
C HIS A 98 -11.19 5.49 -3.16
N LEU A 99 -9.89 5.19 -3.21
CA LEU A 99 -9.07 5.51 -4.38
C LEU A 99 -9.63 4.82 -5.62
N VAL A 100 -9.69 5.56 -6.71
CA VAL A 100 -10.02 5.01 -8.02
C VAL A 100 -8.72 4.57 -8.69
N TYR A 101 -8.68 3.32 -9.11
CA TYR A 101 -7.54 2.74 -9.80
C TYR A 101 -7.85 2.56 -11.28
N ALA A 102 -6.84 2.80 -12.12
CA ALA A 102 -6.89 2.43 -13.52
C ALA A 102 -6.71 0.92 -13.68
N SER A 103 -7.00 0.39 -14.87
CA SER A 103 -6.87 -1.04 -15.19
C SER A 103 -5.45 -1.61 -15.02
N ASN A 104 -4.44 -0.76 -14.94
CA ASN A 104 -3.05 -1.14 -14.65
C ASN A 104 -2.71 -1.15 -13.15
N GLY A 105 -3.70 -1.01 -12.26
CA GLY A 105 -3.51 -0.99 -10.81
C GLY A 105 -2.90 0.31 -10.27
N GLN A 106 -2.73 1.36 -11.09
CA GLN A 106 -2.24 2.64 -10.62
C GLN A 106 -3.41 3.55 -10.20
N PRO A 107 -3.27 4.29 -9.09
CA PRO A 107 -4.29 5.26 -8.69
C PRO A 107 -4.48 6.31 -9.77
N VAL A 108 -5.74 6.70 -9.98
CA VAL A 108 -6.10 7.72 -10.94
C VAL A 108 -5.89 9.10 -10.33
N ALA A 109 -5.00 9.89 -10.92
CA ALA A 109 -4.83 11.28 -10.51
C ALA A 109 -6.11 12.07 -10.78
N ARG A 110 -6.49 12.93 -9.83
CA ARG A 110 -7.58 13.87 -9.99
C ARG A 110 -7.25 14.81 -11.16
N ARG A 111 -8.25 15.08 -12.00
CA ARG A 111 -8.10 15.96 -13.16
C ARG A 111 -9.12 17.08 -13.09
N ASP A 112 -8.74 18.23 -13.63
CA ASP A 112 -9.67 19.33 -13.87
C ASP A 112 -10.51 19.09 -15.13
N ASP A 113 -11.41 20.02 -15.45
CA ASP A 113 -12.29 19.93 -16.61
C ASP A 113 -11.53 19.97 -17.95
N GLU A 114 -10.24 20.34 -17.95
CA GLU A 114 -9.36 20.36 -19.12
C GLU A 114 -8.48 19.10 -19.20
N PHE A 115 -8.71 18.12 -18.37
CA PHE A 115 -7.91 16.90 -18.23
C PHE A 115 -6.47 17.15 -17.71
N GLN A 116 -6.23 18.29 -17.11
CA GLN A 116 -4.98 18.53 -16.41
C GLN A 116 -4.98 17.83 -15.05
N SER A 117 -3.84 17.28 -14.71
CA SER A 117 -3.68 16.63 -13.42
C SER A 117 -3.70 17.66 -12.30
N ILE A 118 -4.65 17.57 -11.38
CA ILE A 118 -4.66 18.40 -10.17
C ILE A 118 -3.76 17.70 -9.16
N ILE A 119 -2.45 17.86 -9.33
CA ILE A 119 -1.43 17.22 -8.47
C ILE A 119 -0.96 18.13 -7.33
N SER A 120 -1.52 19.32 -7.21
CA SER A 120 -0.99 20.33 -6.29
C SER A 120 -1.72 20.43 -4.96
N GLN A 121 -2.76 19.62 -4.71
CA GLN A 121 -3.48 19.67 -3.44
C GLN A 121 -2.87 18.72 -2.40
N TRP A 122 -1.67 19.07 -1.95
CA TRP A 122 -0.96 18.36 -0.90
C TRP A 122 -1.44 18.69 0.50
N VAL A 123 -2.12 19.81 0.65
CA VAL A 123 -2.51 20.37 1.93
C VAL A 123 -4.01 20.20 2.12
N ALA A 124 -4.42 19.60 3.23
CA ALA A 124 -5.80 19.44 3.62
C ALA A 124 -6.42 20.80 4.05
N GLU A 125 -7.75 20.87 4.18
CA GLU A 125 -8.44 22.11 4.57
C GLU A 125 -8.02 22.67 5.94
N ASP A 126 -7.56 21.80 6.83
CA ASP A 126 -7.05 22.16 8.15
C ASP A 126 -5.57 22.58 8.15
N GLY A 127 -4.94 22.60 6.98
CA GLY A 127 -3.53 22.97 6.79
C GLY A 127 -2.54 21.82 7.01
N SER A 128 -3.02 20.61 7.30
CA SER A 128 -2.14 19.44 7.48
C SER A 128 -1.78 18.80 6.15
N MET A 129 -0.71 18.01 6.16
CA MET A 129 -0.31 17.14 5.06
C MET A 129 -0.16 15.71 5.57
N GLU A 130 -0.28 14.74 4.68
CA GLU A 130 -0.06 13.33 4.98
C GLU A 130 1.11 12.78 4.19
N TYR A 131 1.98 12.04 4.88
CA TYR A 131 3.12 11.36 4.30
C TYR A 131 3.06 9.87 4.67
N GLU A 132 3.30 9.01 3.71
CA GLU A 132 3.17 7.56 3.88
C GLU A 132 4.52 6.87 3.74
N PHE A 133 4.80 5.89 4.63
CA PHE A 133 5.77 4.84 4.41
C PHE A 133 5.06 3.51 4.15
N ARG A 134 5.56 2.77 3.15
CA ARG A 134 5.23 1.36 2.88
C ARG A 134 6.49 0.55 2.74
N PHE A 135 6.50 -0.63 3.33
CA PHE A 135 7.60 -1.56 3.19
C PHE A 135 7.12 -3.01 3.27
N ASN A 136 7.81 -3.89 2.55
CA ASN A 136 7.46 -5.29 2.45
C ASN A 136 8.69 -6.18 2.58
N PHE A 137 8.49 -7.40 3.08
CA PHE A 137 9.46 -8.48 3.03
C PHE A 137 9.25 -9.37 1.80
N LEU A 138 10.36 -9.80 1.20
CA LEU A 138 10.37 -10.91 0.24
C LEU A 138 10.38 -12.28 0.92
N ASP A 139 11.04 -12.38 2.06
CA ASP A 139 11.32 -13.67 2.68
C ASP A 139 10.26 -14.02 3.73
N PRO A 140 9.61 -15.19 3.61
CA PRO A 140 8.51 -15.59 4.48
C PRO A 140 8.92 -15.95 5.92
N GLY A 141 10.14 -15.65 6.32
CA GLY A 141 10.68 -16.03 7.64
C GLY A 141 10.59 -14.94 8.70
N GLU A 142 10.28 -13.70 8.32
CA GLU A 142 10.27 -12.56 9.25
C GLU A 142 8.93 -11.82 9.19
N SER A 143 8.34 -11.54 10.36
CA SER A 143 7.13 -10.73 10.50
C SER A 143 7.51 -9.33 10.98
N TYR A 144 6.80 -8.31 10.48
CA TYR A 144 6.89 -6.95 11.03
C TYR A 144 6.10 -6.79 12.32
N PHE A 145 5.10 -7.64 12.53
CA PHE A 145 4.27 -7.57 13.71
C PHE A 145 5.09 -7.74 15.01
N GLY A 146 4.89 -6.83 15.97
CA GLY A 146 5.57 -6.85 17.26
C GLY A 146 6.98 -6.28 17.28
N LYS A 147 7.53 -5.87 16.13
CA LYS A 147 8.84 -5.23 16.04
C LYS A 147 8.77 -3.74 16.38
N GLU A 148 9.85 -3.19 16.94
CA GLU A 148 9.98 -1.76 17.17
C GLU A 148 10.32 -1.06 15.85
N PHE A 149 9.49 -0.10 15.46
CA PHE A 149 9.78 0.84 14.38
C PHE A 149 10.30 2.14 14.98
N ALA A 150 11.35 2.70 14.37
CA ALA A 150 11.84 4.03 14.73
C ALA A 150 12.19 4.83 13.47
N VAL A 151 11.91 6.13 13.50
CA VAL A 151 12.26 7.09 12.45
C VAL A 151 12.74 8.40 13.05
N HIS A 152 13.81 8.95 12.47
CA HIS A 152 14.29 10.29 12.76
C HIS A 152 14.16 11.16 11.51
N PHE A 153 13.22 12.10 11.54
CA PHE A 153 13.09 13.13 10.52
C PHE A 153 13.99 14.30 10.84
N THR A 154 14.69 14.82 9.82
CA THR A 154 15.67 15.90 9.93
C THR A 154 15.24 17.21 9.29
N GLY A 155 14.14 17.17 8.51
CA GLY A 155 13.63 18.37 7.88
C GLY A 155 12.43 18.17 6.99
N LEU A 156 11.87 19.30 6.59
CA LEU A 156 10.81 19.43 5.62
C LEU A 156 11.19 20.43 4.54
N GLY A 157 10.69 20.23 3.34
CA GLY A 157 11.02 21.08 2.21
C GLY A 157 10.18 20.77 0.98
N VAL A 158 10.80 20.89 -0.17
CA VAL A 158 10.13 20.72 -1.47
C VAL A 158 11.02 19.94 -2.42
N GLN A 159 10.40 19.18 -3.31
CA GLN A 159 11.10 18.44 -4.35
C GLN A 159 11.85 19.41 -5.29
N SER A 160 12.99 18.96 -5.81
CA SER A 160 13.72 19.69 -6.85
C SER A 160 12.93 19.71 -8.15
N GLU A 161 12.88 20.85 -8.81
CA GLU A 161 12.32 20.98 -10.17
C GLU A 161 13.11 20.20 -11.21
N LYS A 162 14.35 19.87 -10.91
CA LYS A 162 15.22 19.11 -11.79
C LYS A 162 15.22 17.63 -11.40
N LYS A 163 14.87 16.78 -12.34
CA LYS A 163 14.98 15.32 -12.16
C LYS A 163 16.41 14.96 -11.73
N ALA A 164 16.51 14.11 -10.71
CA ALA A 164 17.75 13.59 -10.12
C ALA A 164 18.55 14.55 -9.21
N GLU A 165 18.08 15.74 -8.90
CA GLU A 165 18.61 16.54 -7.80
C GLU A 165 17.82 16.25 -6.52
N MET A 166 18.49 16.27 -5.38
CA MET A 166 17.84 16.18 -4.07
C MET A 166 16.90 17.36 -3.87
N GLY A 167 15.80 17.12 -3.13
CA GLY A 167 14.90 18.18 -2.73
C GLY A 167 15.58 19.30 -1.96
N GLU A 168 14.95 20.46 -1.89
CA GLU A 168 15.40 21.62 -1.13
C GLU A 168 14.80 21.59 0.27
N GLN A 169 15.64 21.45 1.28
CA GLN A 169 15.22 21.51 2.68
C GLN A 169 14.97 22.96 3.10
N LEU A 170 13.73 23.28 3.45
CA LEU A 170 13.30 24.62 3.87
C LEU A 170 13.33 24.79 5.38
N VAL A 171 13.04 23.73 6.12
CA VAL A 171 13.07 23.71 7.58
C VAL A 171 13.93 22.55 8.04
N SER A 172 14.93 22.85 8.88
CA SER A 172 15.71 21.84 9.59
C SER A 172 15.18 21.69 11.01
N GLY A 173 15.07 20.44 11.47
CA GLY A 173 14.60 20.14 12.81
C GLY A 173 14.96 18.71 13.21
N SER A 174 14.34 18.22 14.29
CA SER A 174 14.58 16.89 14.83
C SER A 174 13.26 16.32 15.37
N TRP A 175 12.73 15.32 14.70
CA TRP A 175 11.52 14.62 15.11
C TRP A 175 11.80 13.13 15.23
N ASP A 176 11.92 12.68 16.49
CA ASP A 176 12.15 11.25 16.81
C ASP A 176 10.83 10.60 17.16
N LEU A 177 10.44 9.59 16.38
CA LEU A 177 9.27 8.79 16.64
C LEU A 177 9.66 7.31 16.74
N HIS A 178 9.04 6.58 17.66
CA HIS A 178 9.22 5.14 17.79
C HIS A 178 8.01 4.48 18.47
N TRP A 179 7.67 3.28 18.03
CA TRP A 179 6.55 2.48 18.56
C TRP A 179 6.64 1.03 18.10
N THR A 180 5.81 0.18 18.69
CA THR A 180 5.68 -1.21 18.27
C THR A 180 4.70 -1.33 17.09
N LEU A 181 5.13 -1.98 16.02
CA LEU A 181 4.27 -2.28 14.87
C LEU A 181 3.23 -3.34 15.23
N THR A 182 1.97 -3.03 14.97
CA THR A 182 0.84 -3.94 15.25
C THR A 182 -0.17 -3.90 14.09
N GLY A 183 -1.03 -4.91 14.03
CA GLY A 183 -2.22 -4.87 13.17
C GLY A 183 -3.23 -3.80 13.62
N ALA A 184 -4.26 -3.58 12.83
CA ALA A 184 -5.27 -2.54 13.08
C ALA A 184 -6.00 -2.69 14.41
N ASP A 185 -6.13 -3.90 14.92
CA ASP A 185 -6.78 -4.25 16.18
C ASP A 185 -5.78 -4.72 17.27
N ASN A 186 -4.50 -4.36 17.11
CA ASN A 186 -3.39 -4.81 17.95
C ASN A 186 -3.21 -6.34 17.97
N SER A 187 -3.71 -7.05 16.98
CA SER A 187 -3.50 -8.49 16.80
C SER A 187 -2.79 -8.79 15.47
N GLU A 188 -1.93 -9.80 15.50
CA GLU A 188 -1.46 -10.42 14.26
C GLU A 188 -2.56 -11.37 13.79
N SER A 189 -3.25 -10.99 12.72
CA SER A 189 -4.31 -11.80 12.15
C SER A 189 -4.10 -11.98 10.66
N SER A 190 -4.17 -13.24 10.23
CA SER A 190 -4.18 -13.61 8.83
C SER A 190 -5.18 -14.73 8.58
N VAL A 191 -5.59 -14.87 7.34
CA VAL A 191 -6.39 -16.00 6.85
C VAL A 191 -5.57 -16.76 5.82
N THR A 192 -5.29 -18.02 6.09
CA THR A 192 -4.58 -18.90 5.15
C THR A 192 -5.56 -19.81 4.44
N ILE A 193 -5.48 -19.84 3.11
CA ILE A 193 -6.23 -20.77 2.27
C ILE A 193 -5.26 -21.63 1.44
N THR A 194 -5.63 -22.87 1.17
CA THR A 194 -4.89 -23.83 0.33
C THR A 194 -5.81 -24.44 -0.72
N PRO A 195 -6.29 -23.64 -1.68
CA PRO A 195 -7.35 -24.04 -2.59
C PRO A 195 -6.91 -25.10 -3.60
N ASN A 196 -5.63 -25.17 -3.95
CA ASN A 196 -5.09 -25.98 -5.06
C ASN A 196 -5.94 -25.79 -6.34
N ALA A 197 -6.23 -24.52 -6.66
CA ALA A 197 -7.14 -24.15 -7.73
C ALA A 197 -6.38 -23.60 -8.94
N GLU A 198 -6.73 -24.06 -10.12
CA GLU A 198 -6.25 -23.49 -11.37
C GLU A 198 -6.83 -22.08 -11.57
N ILE A 199 -6.01 -21.17 -12.08
CA ILE A 199 -6.40 -19.79 -12.37
C ILE A 199 -6.68 -19.70 -13.87
N GLY A 200 -7.93 -19.86 -14.24
CA GLY A 200 -8.39 -19.83 -15.63
C GLY A 200 -7.52 -20.70 -16.56
N ASP A 201 -7.16 -20.13 -17.71
CA ASP A 201 -6.32 -20.77 -18.71
C ASP A 201 -4.85 -20.33 -18.58
N SER A 202 -4.43 -19.77 -17.42
CA SER A 202 -3.10 -19.21 -17.22
C SER A 202 -1.99 -20.27 -17.09
N GLY A 203 -2.32 -21.52 -16.85
CA GLY A 203 -1.36 -22.56 -16.48
C GLY A 203 -0.78 -22.40 -15.07
N LEU A 204 -1.39 -21.55 -14.25
CA LEU A 204 -1.03 -21.34 -12.86
C LEU A 204 -2.05 -21.98 -11.93
N THR A 205 -1.55 -22.61 -10.88
CA THR A 205 -2.36 -23.13 -9.78
C THR A 205 -2.03 -22.37 -8.52
N LEU A 206 -3.03 -21.75 -7.87
CA LEU A 206 -2.86 -21.19 -6.53
C LEU A 206 -2.80 -22.33 -5.52
N LEU A 207 -1.64 -22.54 -4.94
CA LEU A 207 -1.41 -23.55 -3.91
C LEU A 207 -1.84 -23.04 -2.53
N GLU A 208 -1.41 -21.83 -2.21
CA GLU A 208 -1.62 -21.21 -0.90
C GLU A 208 -1.76 -19.70 -1.04
N ALA A 209 -2.61 -19.08 -0.26
CA ALA A 209 -2.57 -17.66 -0.01
C ALA A 209 -2.72 -17.36 1.47
N GLU A 210 -1.83 -16.55 2.02
CA GLU A 210 -1.93 -15.96 3.35
C GLU A 210 -2.35 -14.50 3.19
N ILE A 211 -3.51 -14.17 3.73
CA ILE A 211 -4.18 -12.89 3.56
C ILE A 211 -4.11 -12.16 4.90
N GLY A 212 -3.26 -11.14 4.97
CA GLY A 212 -3.16 -10.21 6.08
C GLY A 212 -4.05 -8.99 5.90
N GLN A 213 -3.93 -8.04 6.81
CA GLN A 213 -4.72 -6.79 6.76
C GLN A 213 -4.22 -5.82 5.68
N LYS A 214 -2.94 -5.87 5.32
CA LYS A 214 -2.28 -4.99 4.36
C LYS A 214 -1.61 -5.71 3.21
N THR A 215 -1.33 -7.00 3.37
CA THR A 215 -0.62 -7.79 2.36
C THR A 215 -1.31 -9.12 2.10
N ILE A 216 -1.09 -9.65 0.91
CA ILE A 216 -1.45 -11.01 0.54
C ILE A 216 -0.19 -11.66 -0.01
N ARG A 217 0.25 -12.75 0.63
CA ARG A 217 1.30 -13.59 0.10
C ARG A 217 0.67 -14.80 -0.56
N ALA A 218 0.91 -14.98 -1.85
CA ALA A 218 0.36 -16.08 -2.62
C ALA A 218 1.47 -16.95 -3.22
N VAL A 219 1.26 -18.25 -3.17
CA VAL A 219 2.19 -19.28 -3.70
C VAL A 219 1.52 -19.95 -4.89
N TYR A 220 2.17 -19.83 -6.03
CA TYR A 220 1.68 -20.40 -7.29
C TYR A 220 2.60 -21.50 -7.78
N GLN A 221 2.02 -22.53 -8.40
CA GLN A 221 2.72 -23.52 -9.20
C GLN A 221 2.35 -23.33 -10.67
N SER A 222 3.33 -23.40 -11.56
CA SER A 222 3.11 -23.35 -13.00
C SER A 222 3.24 -24.74 -13.62
N ASP A 223 2.47 -24.98 -14.67
CA ASP A 223 2.62 -26.14 -15.57
C ASP A 223 3.63 -25.88 -16.70
N HIS A 224 4.07 -24.61 -16.86
CA HIS A 224 5.04 -24.21 -17.88
C HIS A 224 6.48 -24.34 -17.42
N ASP A 225 7.37 -24.74 -18.35
CA ASP A 225 8.80 -24.73 -18.11
C ASP A 225 9.34 -23.29 -18.12
N TRP A 226 10.31 -23.03 -17.23
CA TRP A 226 11.01 -21.77 -17.19
C TRP A 226 11.92 -21.60 -18.42
N ASP A 227 11.67 -20.60 -19.24
CA ASP A 227 12.45 -20.29 -20.44
C ASP A 227 13.20 -18.94 -20.31
N GLY A 228 13.51 -18.55 -19.08
CA GLY A 228 14.22 -17.33 -18.75
C GLY A 228 13.34 -16.07 -18.68
N TRP A 229 13.94 -14.94 -18.40
CA TRP A 229 13.31 -13.64 -18.16
C TRP A 229 12.32 -13.13 -19.23
N LYS A 230 12.34 -13.71 -20.41
CA LYS A 230 11.46 -13.32 -21.52
C LYS A 230 10.04 -13.85 -21.39
N GLN A 231 9.79 -14.77 -20.47
CA GLN A 231 8.48 -15.39 -20.27
C GLN A 231 7.80 -14.99 -18.95
N LEU A 232 8.33 -14.00 -18.23
CA LEU A 232 7.73 -13.53 -16.98
C LEU A 232 6.37 -12.84 -17.18
N GLU A 233 6.13 -12.20 -18.33
CA GLU A 233 4.87 -11.51 -18.62
C GLU A 233 3.62 -12.43 -18.60
N PRO A 234 3.68 -13.69 -19.08
CA PRO A 234 2.52 -14.59 -18.98
C PRO A 234 2.32 -15.20 -17.60
N LEU A 235 3.31 -15.10 -16.71
CA LEU A 235 3.30 -15.78 -15.41
C LEU A 235 2.84 -14.87 -14.26
N ASN A 236 2.58 -13.61 -14.54
CA ASN A 236 2.03 -12.72 -13.53
C ASN A 236 0.58 -13.15 -13.26
N PRO A 237 0.32 -13.84 -12.12
CA PRO A 237 -1.04 -14.16 -11.75
C PRO A 237 -1.74 -12.83 -11.53
N ALA A 238 -2.69 -12.52 -12.39
CA ALA A 238 -3.40 -11.26 -12.40
C ALA A 238 -4.42 -11.17 -11.25
N LEU A 239 -3.98 -11.45 -10.00
CA LEU A 239 -4.77 -11.12 -8.83
C LEU A 239 -4.93 -9.60 -8.79
N GLU A 240 -6.15 -9.13 -8.95
CA GLU A 240 -6.45 -7.71 -9.07
C GLU A 240 -7.19 -7.18 -7.86
N LYS A 241 -8.06 -8.02 -7.27
CA LYS A 241 -8.88 -7.57 -6.15
C LYS A 241 -9.31 -8.69 -5.21
N VAL A 242 -9.61 -8.30 -3.98
CA VAL A 242 -10.28 -9.09 -2.97
C VAL A 242 -11.76 -8.70 -2.97
N CYS A 243 -12.63 -9.69 -3.04
CA CYS A 243 -14.07 -9.50 -2.91
C CYS A 243 -14.51 -9.75 -1.47
N MET A 244 -15.39 -8.89 -0.98
CA MET A 244 -15.92 -8.93 0.38
C MET A 244 -17.37 -9.41 0.37
N LYS A 245 -17.83 -10.04 1.46
CA LYS A 245 -19.21 -10.57 1.61
C LYS A 245 -20.31 -9.51 1.49
N ASP A 246 -19.98 -8.24 1.68
CA ASP A 246 -20.93 -7.13 1.50
C ASP A 246 -21.00 -6.64 0.03
N GLY A 247 -20.27 -7.29 -0.89
CA GLY A 247 -20.19 -6.95 -2.30
C GLY A 247 -19.19 -5.87 -2.64
N SER A 248 -18.48 -5.31 -1.65
CA SER A 248 -17.36 -4.39 -1.90
C SER A 248 -16.14 -5.14 -2.44
N THR A 249 -15.25 -4.41 -3.10
CA THR A 249 -14.00 -4.96 -3.63
C THR A 249 -12.84 -4.05 -3.27
N ILE A 250 -11.70 -4.64 -2.94
CA ILE A 250 -10.47 -3.94 -2.61
C ILE A 250 -9.39 -4.36 -3.59
N PHE A 251 -8.77 -3.40 -4.27
CA PHE A 251 -7.71 -3.65 -5.23
C PHE A 251 -6.40 -3.96 -4.54
N VAL A 252 -5.64 -4.86 -5.15
CA VAL A 252 -4.31 -5.25 -4.70
C VAL A 252 -3.30 -5.05 -5.83
N VAL A 253 -2.06 -4.76 -5.46
CA VAL A 253 -0.99 -4.53 -6.44
C VAL A 253 0.18 -5.45 -6.08
N PRO A 254 0.72 -6.21 -7.04
CA PRO A 254 1.92 -6.99 -6.81
C PRO A 254 3.09 -6.04 -6.50
N THR A 255 3.75 -6.27 -5.38
CA THR A 255 4.88 -5.45 -4.92
C THR A 255 6.19 -6.19 -4.94
N GLU A 256 6.14 -7.51 -4.73
CA GLU A 256 7.32 -8.34 -4.68
C GLU A 256 7.06 -9.70 -5.33
N GLU A 257 8.01 -10.18 -6.11
CA GLU A 257 7.95 -11.46 -6.78
C GLU A 257 9.22 -12.27 -6.50
N ASN A 258 9.07 -13.49 -6.04
CA ASN A 258 10.19 -14.39 -5.76
C ASN A 258 10.09 -15.68 -6.59
N TYR A 259 10.96 -15.79 -7.57
CA TYR A 259 11.06 -16.96 -8.46
C TYR A 259 12.21 -17.91 -8.12
N LYS A 260 12.87 -17.78 -6.96
CA LYS A 260 14.05 -18.58 -6.60
C LYS A 260 13.81 -20.08 -6.63
N ARG A 261 12.56 -20.52 -6.40
CA ARG A 261 12.18 -21.95 -6.44
C ARG A 261 11.62 -22.39 -7.79
N TRP A 262 11.62 -21.50 -8.76
CA TRP A 262 11.00 -21.77 -10.05
C TRP A 262 11.70 -22.89 -10.84
N GLU A 263 13.04 -22.83 -10.93
CA GLU A 263 13.82 -23.78 -11.73
C GLU A 263 13.67 -25.22 -11.24
N GLU A 264 13.53 -25.44 -9.94
CA GLU A 264 13.46 -26.76 -9.34
C GLU A 264 12.03 -27.26 -9.14
N GLU A 265 11.12 -26.40 -8.68
CA GLU A 265 9.79 -26.77 -8.20
C GLU A 265 8.65 -26.11 -9.01
N ARG A 266 8.96 -25.21 -9.93
CA ARG A 266 8.00 -24.40 -10.69
C ARG A 266 7.08 -23.56 -9.78
N ILE A 267 7.64 -23.07 -8.69
CA ILE A 267 6.94 -22.27 -7.70
C ILE A 267 7.32 -20.81 -7.81
N CYS A 268 6.31 -19.96 -7.89
CA CYS A 268 6.40 -18.51 -7.77
C CYS A 268 5.71 -18.05 -6.49
N VAL A 269 6.32 -17.16 -5.76
CA VAL A 269 5.71 -16.50 -4.60
C VAL A 269 5.56 -15.02 -4.92
N VAL A 270 4.36 -14.50 -4.78
CA VAL A 270 4.06 -13.08 -5.03
C VAL A 270 3.45 -12.48 -3.76
N THR A 271 3.96 -11.33 -3.36
CA THR A 271 3.37 -10.51 -2.32
C THR A 271 2.64 -9.34 -2.97
N TYR A 272 1.37 -9.20 -2.63
CA TYR A 272 0.51 -8.11 -3.05
C TYR A 272 0.29 -7.15 -1.89
N THR A 273 0.25 -5.87 -2.18
CA THR A 273 -0.07 -4.83 -1.19
C THR A 273 -1.48 -4.31 -1.42
N ILE A 274 -2.19 -4.11 -0.32
CA ILE A 274 -3.48 -3.44 -0.28
C ILE A 274 -3.21 -1.95 -0.13
N TYR A 275 -3.41 -1.21 -1.21
CA TYR A 275 -3.12 0.22 -1.22
C TYR A 275 -4.18 1.02 -0.48
N ASP A 276 -5.44 0.68 -0.66
CA ASP A 276 -6.54 1.41 -0.07
C ASP A 276 -7.19 0.63 1.07
N GLY A 277 -7.29 1.27 2.22
CA GLY A 277 -7.95 0.71 3.40
C GLY A 277 -7.20 -0.44 4.08
N ILE A 278 -7.94 -1.16 4.89
CA ILE A 278 -7.53 -2.30 5.71
C ILE A 278 -8.53 -3.40 5.47
N LEU A 279 -8.06 -4.61 5.17
CA LEU A 279 -8.95 -5.76 5.03
C LEU A 279 -9.61 -6.13 6.35
N ASP A 280 -10.93 -6.16 6.37
CA ASP A 280 -11.69 -6.85 7.42
C ASP A 280 -11.69 -8.36 7.09
N LEU A 281 -10.77 -9.09 7.72
CA LEU A 281 -10.55 -10.51 7.43
C LEU A 281 -11.81 -11.37 7.68
N SER A 282 -12.74 -10.91 8.52
CA SER A 282 -14.01 -11.60 8.79
C SER A 282 -15.00 -11.53 7.62
N LYS A 283 -14.82 -10.57 6.73
CA LYS A 283 -15.69 -10.31 5.58
C LYS A 283 -15.14 -10.81 4.25
N LEU A 284 -13.99 -11.46 4.24
CA LEU A 284 -13.42 -12.01 3.01
C LEU A 284 -14.37 -13.02 2.36
N GLU A 285 -14.52 -12.93 1.03
CA GLU A 285 -15.35 -13.81 0.22
C GLU A 285 -14.52 -14.59 -0.81
N SER A 286 -13.78 -13.87 -1.67
CA SER A 286 -12.97 -14.50 -2.71
C SER A 286 -11.81 -13.61 -3.16
N LEU A 287 -10.81 -14.25 -3.78
CA LEU A 287 -9.76 -13.61 -4.57
C LEU A 287 -10.21 -13.58 -6.04
N ALA A 288 -10.09 -12.43 -6.70
CA ALA A 288 -10.50 -12.24 -8.08
C ALA A 288 -9.30 -12.01 -8.99
N TYR A 289 -9.08 -12.93 -9.92
CA TYR A 289 -8.02 -12.92 -10.90
C TYR A 289 -8.54 -12.41 -12.23
N TYR A 290 -7.89 -11.37 -12.75
CA TYR A 290 -8.27 -10.79 -14.04
C TYR A 290 -8.05 -11.79 -15.17
N LYS A 291 -9.06 -11.94 -16.04
CA LYS A 291 -9.07 -12.90 -17.16
C LYS A 291 -9.10 -12.21 -18.54
N GLY A 292 -9.51 -10.97 -18.60
CA GLY A 292 -9.65 -10.21 -19.83
C GLY A 292 -10.95 -9.42 -19.91
N TRP A 293 -11.36 -9.12 -21.12
CA TRP A 293 -12.56 -8.34 -21.41
C TRP A 293 -13.55 -9.15 -22.26
N GLU A 294 -14.83 -8.99 -21.98
CA GLU A 294 -15.88 -9.27 -22.95
C GLU A 294 -16.00 -8.05 -23.87
N ASN A 295 -16.02 -8.30 -25.17
CA ASN A 295 -16.10 -7.23 -26.17
C ASN A 295 -17.50 -7.17 -26.77
N ASP A 296 -17.95 -5.97 -27.18
CA ASP A 296 -19.15 -5.78 -27.99
C ASP A 296 -18.97 -6.29 -29.42
N ALA A 297 -20.01 -6.13 -30.24
CA ALA A 297 -20.00 -6.57 -31.64
C ALA A 297 -18.97 -5.82 -32.52
N ASP A 298 -18.53 -4.65 -32.08
CA ASP A 298 -17.54 -3.79 -32.75
C ASP A 298 -16.11 -4.04 -32.22
N GLY A 299 -15.95 -4.94 -31.23
CA GLY A 299 -14.67 -5.30 -30.63
C GLY A 299 -14.22 -4.39 -29.50
N ASN A 300 -15.08 -3.50 -29.00
CA ASN A 300 -14.74 -2.62 -27.87
C ASN A 300 -14.96 -3.38 -26.53
N PRO A 301 -14.05 -3.21 -25.55
CA PRO A 301 -14.20 -3.84 -24.25
C PRO A 301 -15.42 -3.30 -23.51
N THR A 302 -16.22 -4.19 -22.95
CA THR A 302 -17.48 -3.86 -22.26
C THR A 302 -17.52 -4.31 -20.80
N ILE A 303 -17.04 -5.51 -20.51
CA ILE A 303 -17.08 -6.11 -19.17
C ILE A 303 -15.75 -6.76 -18.86
N GLU A 304 -15.19 -6.44 -17.70
CA GLU A 304 -14.03 -7.16 -17.16
C GLU A 304 -14.44 -8.54 -16.67
N LEU A 305 -13.67 -9.54 -17.04
CA LEU A 305 -13.89 -10.93 -16.67
C LEU A 305 -12.88 -11.34 -15.59
N PHE A 306 -13.36 -12.08 -14.60
CA PHE A 306 -12.55 -12.57 -13.49
C PHE A 306 -12.79 -14.04 -13.23
N ASP A 307 -11.76 -14.75 -12.82
CA ASP A 307 -11.85 -16.04 -12.16
C ASP A 307 -11.81 -15.82 -10.65
N TYR A 308 -12.77 -16.39 -9.93
CA TYR A 308 -12.95 -16.21 -8.50
C TYR A 308 -12.52 -17.45 -7.73
N ILE A 309 -11.58 -17.29 -6.79
CA ILE A 309 -11.18 -18.35 -5.86
C ILE A 309 -11.79 -18.04 -4.50
N PRO A 310 -12.71 -18.86 -3.99
CA PRO A 310 -13.40 -18.62 -2.73
C PRO A 310 -12.44 -18.74 -1.53
N ILE A 311 -12.66 -17.90 -0.53
CA ILE A 311 -12.01 -17.94 0.77
C ILE A 311 -12.99 -18.59 1.74
N SER A 312 -12.90 -19.91 1.88
CA SER A 312 -13.85 -20.71 2.70
C SER A 312 -13.12 -21.38 3.86
#